data_12784b353a5faf1f24da3bc20a13643a
#
_entry.id   12784b353a5faf1f24da3bc20a13643a
#
_cell.length_a   1.000
_cell.length_b   1.000
_cell.length_c   1.000
_cell.angle_alpha   90.00
_cell.angle_beta   90.00
_cell.angle_gamma   90.00
#
_symmetry.space_group_name_H-M   'P 1'
#
loop_
_entity.id
_entity.type
_entity.pdbx_description
1 polymer ?
#
loop_
_entity_poly.entity_id
_entity_poly.type
_entity_poly.pdbx_seq_one_letter_code
_entity_poly.pdbx_strand_id
1 'polypeptide(L)'
;MRKINAACSALLAGVMIILLLPLFTASLHASPSGTQVTFLQIGRGSYGGVSERRFVVVRSPEEWLELWAEINGNVLPIPPAPQVDFTRNAVAAVFQGLKRSGGYSIAVQGIFESGDRITVTVREDEPGPRNLVTMALSSPWHAVVFPHPGKPVRFTCVP
;
A
#
# COMPACT_ATOMS: atom_id res chain seq x y z
N MET A 1 -20.51 -83.27 -38.79
CA MET A 1 -19.11 -83.45 -38.35
C MET A 1 -18.40 -82.07 -38.30
N ARG A 2 -17.63 -81.87 -37.26
CA ARG A 2 -16.70 -80.76 -36.94
C ARG A 2 -17.29 -79.44 -36.43
N LYS A 3 -17.14 -79.31 -35.16
CA LYS A 3 -17.26 -78.06 -34.33
C LYS A 3 -16.09 -77.16 -34.63
N ILE A 4 -16.34 -75.86 -34.75
CA ILE A 4 -15.29 -74.86 -34.67
C ILE A 4 -15.73 -73.85 -33.62
N ASN A 5 -14.94 -73.78 -32.55
CA ASN A 5 -15.07 -72.79 -31.47
C ASN A 5 -14.52 -71.50 -31.94
N ALA A 6 -15.30 -70.39 -31.85
CA ALA A 6 -14.79 -69.02 -31.99
C ALA A 6 -14.68 -68.39 -30.60
N ALA A 7 -13.42 -68.12 -30.20
CA ALA A 7 -13.10 -67.44 -28.97
C ALA A 7 -13.41 -65.93 -29.15
N CYS A 8 -14.22 -65.42 -28.28
CA CYS A 8 -14.54 -64.00 -28.19
C CYS A 8 -13.50 -63.31 -27.32
N SER A 9 -12.60 -62.53 -27.97
CA SER A 9 -11.63 -61.66 -27.24
C SER A 9 -12.29 -60.34 -26.94
N ALA A 10 -12.61 -60.10 -25.70
CA ALA A 10 -13.06 -58.80 -25.19
C ALA A 10 -11.87 -57.89 -24.97
N LEU A 11 -11.75 -56.84 -25.79
CA LEU A 11 -10.84 -55.70 -25.60
C LEU A 11 -11.44 -54.74 -24.56
N LEU A 12 -10.86 -54.75 -23.37
CA LEU A 12 -11.08 -53.74 -22.33
C LEU A 12 -10.30 -52.48 -22.70
N ALA A 13 -11.00 -51.49 -23.26
CA ALA A 13 -10.45 -50.12 -23.43
C ALA A 13 -10.54 -49.40 -22.08
N GLY A 14 -9.41 -49.32 -21.36
CA GLY A 14 -9.29 -48.50 -20.15
C GLY A 14 -9.32 -47.03 -20.50
N VAL A 15 -10.41 -46.34 -20.19
CA VAL A 15 -10.48 -44.89 -20.25
C VAL A 15 -9.79 -44.34 -18.99
N MET A 16 -8.57 -43.83 -19.18
CA MET A 16 -7.81 -43.13 -18.14
C MET A 16 -8.32 -41.68 -18.09
N ILE A 17 -9.24 -41.40 -17.18
CA ILE A 17 -9.68 -40.05 -16.87
C ILE A 17 -8.59 -39.36 -16.08
N ILE A 18 -7.78 -38.54 -16.76
CA ILE A 18 -6.82 -37.63 -16.12
C ILE A 18 -7.65 -36.48 -15.54
N LEU A 19 -7.86 -36.53 -14.22
CA LEU A 19 -8.48 -35.47 -13.44
C LEU A 19 -7.46 -34.31 -13.34
N LEU A 20 -7.56 -33.34 -14.26
CA LEU A 20 -6.83 -32.06 -14.16
C LEU A 20 -7.43 -31.25 -13.00
N LEU A 21 -6.86 -31.41 -11.80
CA LEU A 21 -7.10 -30.48 -10.70
C LEU A 21 -6.47 -29.13 -11.08
N PRO A 22 -7.24 -28.02 -11.12
CA PRO A 22 -6.64 -26.71 -11.24
C PRO A 22 -5.84 -26.44 -9.98
N LEU A 23 -4.52 -26.28 -10.11
CA LEU A 23 -3.66 -25.72 -9.08
C LEU A 23 -4.10 -24.28 -8.86
N PHE A 24 -4.98 -24.08 -7.88
CA PHE A 24 -5.33 -22.75 -7.38
C PHE A 24 -4.11 -22.24 -6.61
N THR A 25 -3.25 -21.51 -7.30
CA THR A 25 -2.16 -20.76 -6.65
C THR A 25 -2.79 -19.61 -5.90
N ALA A 26 -3.19 -19.84 -4.66
CA ALA A 26 -3.54 -18.78 -3.74
C ALA A 26 -2.28 -17.94 -3.54
N SER A 27 -2.25 -16.74 -4.12
CA SER A 27 -1.26 -15.72 -3.81
C SER A 27 -1.43 -15.37 -2.34
N LEU A 28 -0.57 -15.93 -1.49
CA LEU A 28 -0.45 -15.55 -0.08
C LEU A 28 0.06 -14.09 -0.06
N HIS A 29 -0.86 -13.16 -0.02
CA HIS A 29 -0.54 -11.79 0.36
C HIS A 29 -0.14 -11.86 1.84
N ALA A 30 1.16 -11.81 2.10
CA ALA A 30 1.68 -11.78 3.46
C ALA A 30 1.16 -10.51 4.13
N SER A 31 0.15 -10.66 4.97
CA SER A 31 -0.26 -9.60 5.89
C SER A 31 0.96 -9.20 6.72
N PRO A 32 1.20 -7.91 6.95
CA PRO A 32 2.31 -7.48 7.77
C PRO A 32 2.16 -8.11 9.16
N SER A 33 3.13 -8.96 9.51
CA SER A 33 3.17 -9.63 10.82
C SER A 33 3.67 -8.65 11.87
N GLY A 34 2.91 -8.44 12.95
CA GLY A 34 3.27 -7.56 14.04
C GLY A 34 2.08 -7.07 14.84
N THR A 35 2.36 -6.39 15.94
CA THR A 35 1.35 -5.71 16.75
C THR A 35 0.95 -4.41 16.03
N GLN A 36 -0.33 -4.19 15.81
CA GLN A 36 -0.82 -2.96 15.20
C GLN A 36 -0.58 -1.78 16.14
N VAL A 37 0.03 -0.74 15.61
CA VAL A 37 0.30 0.53 16.31
C VAL A 37 -0.81 1.52 15.91
N THR A 38 -1.46 2.10 16.91
CA THR A 38 -2.44 3.15 16.68
C THR A 38 -1.76 4.41 16.19
N PHE A 39 -2.31 5.04 15.17
CA PHE A 39 -1.82 6.31 14.64
C PHE A 39 -2.97 7.31 14.45
N LEU A 40 -2.64 8.59 14.41
CA LEU A 40 -3.59 9.67 14.19
C LEU A 40 -3.24 10.40 12.90
N GLN A 41 -4.21 10.60 12.01
CA GLN A 41 -4.04 11.44 10.84
C GLN A 41 -3.91 12.90 11.27
N ILE A 42 -2.85 13.58 10.83
CA ILE A 42 -2.60 15.00 11.09
C ILE A 42 -2.70 15.87 9.83
N GLY A 43 -2.74 15.24 8.67
CA GLY A 43 -2.95 15.96 7.42
C GLY A 43 -3.13 15.01 6.23
N ARG A 44 -3.91 15.47 5.25
CA ARG A 44 -4.14 14.79 3.98
C ARG A 44 -4.59 15.77 2.92
N GLY A 45 -4.13 15.60 1.69
CA GLY A 45 -4.57 16.44 0.60
C GLY A 45 -4.24 15.85 -0.77
N SER A 46 -4.87 16.45 -1.79
CA SER A 46 -4.63 16.11 -3.21
C SER A 46 -3.73 17.10 -3.92
N TYR A 47 -3.37 18.20 -3.28
CA TYR A 47 -2.64 19.33 -3.88
C TYR A 47 -1.50 19.80 -2.96
N GLY A 48 -0.55 18.92 -2.67
CA GLY A 48 0.64 19.28 -1.90
C GLY A 48 1.72 19.95 -2.77
N GLY A 49 2.66 20.67 -2.13
CA GLY A 49 3.81 21.27 -2.81
C GLY A 49 4.90 20.27 -3.21
N VAL A 50 4.83 19.04 -2.70
CA VAL A 50 5.84 17.99 -2.95
C VAL A 50 5.58 17.32 -4.29
N SER A 51 6.49 17.50 -5.24
CA SER A 51 6.38 16.96 -6.60
C SER A 51 6.95 15.56 -6.78
N GLU A 52 7.79 15.12 -5.87
CA GLU A 52 8.43 13.81 -5.94
C GLU A 52 7.68 12.76 -5.14
N ARG A 53 7.67 11.53 -5.66
CA ARG A 53 7.19 10.38 -4.88
C ARG A 53 8.22 10.05 -3.82
N ARG A 54 7.87 10.25 -2.54
CA ARG A 54 8.75 9.92 -1.41
C ARG A 54 7.96 9.57 -0.15
N PHE A 55 8.61 8.83 0.73
CA PHE A 55 8.11 8.49 2.05
C PHE A 55 9.15 8.90 3.08
N VAL A 56 8.74 9.61 4.10
CA VAL A 56 9.64 10.15 5.13
C VAL A 56 9.13 9.87 6.52
N VAL A 57 10.06 9.75 7.45
CA VAL A 57 9.77 9.73 8.89
C VAL A 57 10.45 10.93 9.51
N VAL A 58 9.66 11.80 10.09
CA VAL A 58 10.09 13.03 10.78
C VAL A 58 10.14 12.76 12.26
N ARG A 59 11.22 13.18 12.92
CA ARG A 59 11.49 12.90 14.33
C ARG A 59 11.79 14.15 15.16
N SER A 60 11.80 15.32 14.54
CA SER A 60 12.02 16.58 15.22
C SER A 60 10.99 17.66 14.83
N PRO A 61 10.76 18.65 15.70
CA PRO A 61 9.89 19.78 15.37
C PRO A 61 10.40 20.57 14.15
N GLU A 62 11.72 20.73 14.03
CA GLU A 62 12.35 21.49 12.95
C GLU A 62 12.11 20.83 11.60
N GLU A 63 12.39 19.52 11.49
CA GLU A 63 12.10 18.74 10.28
C GLU A 63 10.61 18.78 9.92
N TRP A 64 9.73 18.78 10.94
CA TRP A 64 8.29 18.86 10.72
C TRP A 64 7.85 20.21 10.15
N LEU A 65 8.36 21.30 10.68
CA LEU A 65 8.06 22.64 10.19
C LEU A 65 8.53 22.84 8.75
N GLU A 66 9.72 22.37 8.41
CA GLU A 66 10.26 22.40 7.05
C GLU A 66 9.39 21.59 6.08
N LEU A 67 9.06 20.37 6.44
CA LEU A 67 8.19 19.51 5.63
C LEU A 67 6.79 20.09 5.48
N TRP A 68 6.23 20.67 6.55
CA TRP A 68 4.92 21.30 6.52
C TRP A 68 4.89 22.52 5.60
N ALA A 69 5.94 23.33 5.61
CA ALA A 69 6.09 24.45 4.69
C ALA A 69 6.19 23.97 3.23
N GLU A 70 6.93 22.89 2.97
CA GLU A 70 7.01 22.29 1.63
C GLU A 70 5.65 21.74 1.16
N ILE A 71 4.92 21.02 2.01
CA ILE A 71 3.58 20.50 1.71
C ILE A 71 2.62 21.63 1.32
N ASN A 72 2.71 22.76 2.03
CA ASN A 72 1.79 23.88 1.86
C ASN A 72 2.39 25.04 1.04
N GLY A 73 3.49 24.81 0.34
CA GLY A 73 4.17 25.85 -0.45
C GLY A 73 3.32 26.50 -1.55
N ASN A 74 2.18 25.89 -1.90
CA ASN A 74 1.21 26.42 -2.88
C ASN A 74 0.11 27.28 -2.23
N VAL A 75 0.12 27.46 -0.91
CA VAL A 75 -0.93 28.14 -0.14
C VAL A 75 -0.34 29.35 0.60
N LEU A 76 -0.96 30.52 0.48
CA LEU A 76 -0.54 31.73 1.19
C LEU A 76 -1.74 32.37 1.91
N PRO A 77 -1.60 32.66 3.21
CA PRO A 77 -0.48 32.32 4.09
C PRO A 77 -0.40 30.81 4.36
N ILE A 78 0.80 30.32 4.63
CA ILE A 78 0.99 28.91 5.03
C ILE A 78 0.23 28.66 6.33
N PRO A 79 -0.64 27.64 6.39
CA PRO A 79 -1.36 27.33 7.60
C PRO A 79 -0.41 26.85 8.72
N PRO A 80 -0.75 27.08 10.00
CA PRO A 80 0.08 26.63 11.11
C PRO A 80 0.21 25.09 11.08
N ALA A 81 1.42 24.62 11.36
CA ALA A 81 1.69 23.18 11.43
C ALA A 81 0.95 22.55 12.64
N PRO A 82 0.35 21.36 12.47
CA PRO A 82 -0.17 20.60 13.59
C PRO A 82 0.90 20.36 14.66
N GLN A 83 0.55 20.55 15.93
CA GLN A 83 1.46 20.30 17.04
C GLN A 83 1.66 18.80 17.25
N VAL A 84 2.92 18.39 17.37
CA VAL A 84 3.30 16.98 17.59
C VAL A 84 4.31 16.93 18.75
N ASP A 85 4.07 16.05 19.70
CA ASP A 85 5.03 15.74 20.77
C ASP A 85 6.09 14.74 20.25
N PHE A 86 7.19 15.24 19.75
CA PHE A 86 8.30 14.44 19.22
C PHE A 86 9.14 13.72 20.29
N THR A 87 8.87 13.95 21.57
CA THR A 87 9.54 13.17 22.64
C THR A 87 9.03 11.73 22.70
N ARG A 88 7.82 11.48 22.18
CA ARG A 88 7.15 10.18 22.21
C ARG A 88 6.73 9.67 20.84
N ASN A 89 6.58 10.57 19.87
CA ASN A 89 5.99 10.29 18.59
C ASN A 89 6.93 10.66 17.45
N ALA A 90 6.62 10.09 16.29
CA ALA A 90 7.17 10.52 15.01
C ALA A 90 6.02 10.75 14.02
N VAL A 91 6.31 11.45 12.94
CA VAL A 91 5.39 11.63 11.82
C VAL A 91 5.85 10.77 10.66
N ALA A 92 4.95 9.94 10.13
CA ALA A 92 5.14 9.32 8.83
C ALA A 92 4.37 10.13 7.79
N ALA A 93 5.08 10.64 6.79
CA ALA A 93 4.48 11.38 5.68
C ALA A 93 4.78 10.67 4.35
N VAL A 94 3.75 10.51 3.54
CA VAL A 94 3.81 9.80 2.25
C VAL A 94 3.28 10.68 1.14
N PHE A 95 4.00 10.70 0.03
CA PHE A 95 3.73 11.54 -1.13
C PHE A 95 3.73 10.68 -2.39
N GLN A 96 2.66 10.79 -3.20
CA GLN A 96 2.58 10.06 -4.46
C GLN A 96 3.27 10.81 -5.61
N GLY A 97 3.70 12.06 -5.35
CA GLY A 97 4.31 12.94 -6.34
C GLY A 97 3.30 13.58 -7.28
N LEU A 98 3.81 14.39 -8.20
CA LEU A 98 3.01 15.14 -9.16
C LEU A 98 2.37 14.21 -10.20
N LYS A 99 1.05 14.34 -10.36
CA LYS A 99 0.22 13.61 -11.33
C LYS A 99 -0.44 14.60 -12.29
N ARG A 100 -0.70 14.16 -13.52
CA ARG A 100 -1.25 15.03 -14.58
C ARG A 100 -2.76 15.18 -14.54
N SER A 101 -3.44 14.45 -13.63
CA SER A 101 -4.89 14.51 -13.48
C SER A 101 -5.28 14.29 -12.02
N GLY A 102 -6.54 14.51 -11.68
CA GLY A 102 -7.14 14.05 -10.43
C GLY A 102 -7.37 12.52 -10.43
N GLY A 103 -7.98 12.03 -9.34
CA GLY A 103 -8.31 10.60 -9.17
C GLY A 103 -7.20 9.77 -8.53
N TYR A 104 -6.03 10.34 -8.29
CA TYR A 104 -4.94 9.72 -7.54
C TYR A 104 -5.10 9.95 -6.04
N SER A 105 -4.73 8.98 -5.23
CA SER A 105 -4.67 9.13 -3.78
C SER A 105 -3.58 8.29 -3.15
N ILE A 106 -3.12 8.71 -1.97
CA ILE A 106 -2.17 7.98 -1.16
C ILE A 106 -2.60 7.99 0.30
N ALA A 107 -2.42 6.87 1.00
CA ALA A 107 -2.77 6.77 2.41
C ALA A 107 -1.86 5.79 3.15
N VAL A 108 -1.54 6.12 4.40
CA VAL A 108 -1.06 5.15 5.38
C VAL A 108 -2.25 4.29 5.79
N GLN A 109 -2.19 2.99 5.52
CA GLN A 109 -3.23 2.01 5.82
C GLN A 109 -3.07 1.39 7.21
N GLY A 110 -1.83 1.21 7.63
CA GLY A 110 -1.52 0.58 8.91
C GLY A 110 -0.08 0.81 9.32
N ILE A 111 0.17 0.70 10.61
CA ILE A 111 1.50 0.71 11.20
C ILE A 111 1.59 -0.51 12.08
N PHE A 112 2.65 -1.29 11.92
CA PHE A 112 2.85 -2.55 12.63
C PHE A 112 4.24 -2.58 13.25
N GLU A 113 4.31 -2.98 14.50
CA GLU A 113 5.56 -3.20 15.22
C GLU A 113 5.84 -4.70 15.28
N SER A 114 7.02 -5.09 14.81
CA SER A 114 7.46 -6.48 14.83
C SER A 114 8.94 -6.55 15.24
N GLY A 115 9.20 -7.09 16.42
CA GLY A 115 10.56 -7.24 16.94
C GLY A 115 11.30 -5.90 17.03
N ASP A 116 12.28 -5.71 16.15
CA ASP A 116 13.21 -4.60 16.12
C ASP A 116 12.80 -3.44 15.18
N ARG A 117 11.66 -3.54 14.49
CA ARG A 117 11.27 -2.58 13.45
C ARG A 117 9.80 -2.20 13.49
N ILE A 118 9.51 -1.06 12.85
CA ILE A 118 8.16 -0.61 12.54
C ILE A 118 7.96 -0.67 11.03
N THR A 119 6.84 -1.25 10.60
CA THR A 119 6.43 -1.28 9.19
C THR A 119 5.22 -0.39 9.00
N VAL A 120 5.34 0.60 8.11
CA VAL A 120 4.26 1.48 7.68
C VAL A 120 3.74 0.97 6.34
N THR A 121 2.48 0.54 6.29
CA THR A 121 1.84 0.11 5.04
C THR A 121 1.19 1.29 4.36
N VAL A 122 1.50 1.45 3.09
CA VAL A 122 1.06 2.58 2.27
C VAL A 122 0.25 2.04 1.11
N ARG A 123 -0.92 2.60 0.89
CA ARG A 123 -1.74 2.35 -0.30
C ARG A 123 -1.69 3.55 -1.23
N GLU A 124 -1.46 3.28 -2.49
CA GLU A 124 -1.53 4.25 -3.58
C GLU A 124 -2.66 3.84 -4.52
N ASP A 125 -3.60 4.74 -4.73
CA ASP A 125 -4.67 4.51 -5.68
C ASP A 125 -4.43 5.33 -6.95
N GLU A 126 -4.75 4.73 -8.10
CA GLU A 126 -4.69 5.37 -9.41
C GLU A 126 -6.05 5.27 -10.10
N PRO A 127 -6.45 6.29 -10.86
CA PRO A 127 -7.70 6.23 -11.59
C PRO A 127 -7.65 5.14 -12.67
N GLY A 128 -8.70 4.35 -12.76
CA GLY A 128 -8.85 3.37 -13.83
C GLY A 128 -9.02 4.04 -15.21
N PRO A 129 -8.79 3.29 -16.30
CA PRO A 129 -8.79 3.84 -17.67
C PRO A 129 -10.15 4.39 -18.14
N ARG A 130 -11.22 4.08 -17.41
CA ARG A 130 -12.58 4.56 -17.70
C ARG A 130 -13.11 5.55 -16.67
N ASN A 131 -12.32 5.93 -15.70
CA ASN A 131 -12.75 6.88 -14.68
C ASN A 131 -12.74 8.30 -15.25
N LEU A 132 -13.80 9.03 -14.97
CA LEU A 132 -13.83 10.48 -15.22
C LEU A 132 -12.96 11.15 -14.16
N VAL A 133 -11.95 11.88 -14.59
CA VAL A 133 -11.02 12.60 -13.73
C VAL A 133 -10.93 14.06 -14.14
N THR A 134 -10.57 14.92 -13.21
CA THR A 134 -10.28 16.33 -13.53
C THR A 134 -8.95 16.42 -14.28
N MET A 135 -8.88 17.31 -15.27
CA MET A 135 -7.66 17.59 -16.03
C MET A 135 -6.76 18.61 -15.31
N ALA A 136 -6.69 18.50 -13.98
CA ALA A 136 -5.87 19.35 -13.13
C ALA A 136 -4.70 18.55 -12.54
N LEU A 137 -3.53 19.18 -12.45
CA LEU A 137 -2.39 18.58 -11.75
C LEU A 137 -2.78 18.27 -10.30
N SER A 138 -2.34 17.14 -9.79
CA SER A 138 -2.51 16.75 -8.39
C SER A 138 -1.19 16.26 -7.80
N SER A 139 -1.03 16.41 -6.49
CA SER A 139 0.11 15.91 -5.73
C SER A 139 -0.40 15.37 -4.40
N PRO A 140 -0.94 14.13 -4.41
CA PRO A 140 -1.54 13.53 -3.23
C PRO A 140 -0.52 13.25 -2.13
N TRP A 141 -0.94 13.53 -0.90
CA TRP A 141 -0.12 13.31 0.28
C TRP A 141 -0.95 12.91 1.51
N HIS A 142 -0.31 12.26 2.46
CA HIS A 142 -0.90 11.87 3.74
C HIS A 142 0.17 11.90 4.83
N ALA A 143 -0.15 12.50 5.99
CA ALA A 143 0.71 12.55 7.16
C ALA A 143 -0.02 12.02 8.40
N VAL A 144 0.66 11.16 9.13
CA VAL A 144 0.14 10.55 10.36
C VAL A 144 1.17 10.62 11.48
N VAL A 145 0.72 10.81 12.71
CA VAL A 145 1.55 10.74 13.91
C VAL A 145 1.32 9.39 14.60
N PHE A 146 2.41 8.78 15.06
CA PHE A 146 2.39 7.48 15.72
C PHE A 146 3.44 7.41 16.82
N PRO A 147 3.22 6.59 17.89
CA PRO A 147 4.23 6.34 18.91
C PRO A 147 5.50 5.74 18.30
N HIS A 148 6.65 6.35 18.62
CA HIS A 148 7.91 5.93 18.03
C HIS A 148 8.96 5.55 19.10
N PRO A 149 9.13 4.23 19.35
CA PRO A 149 10.06 3.73 20.40
C PRO A 149 11.53 3.69 19.95
N GLY A 150 11.95 4.56 19.03
CA GLY A 150 13.33 4.59 18.54
C GLY A 150 13.72 3.51 17.53
N LYS A 151 12.77 2.66 17.09
CA LYS A 151 13.04 1.58 16.14
C LYS A 151 13.15 2.08 14.69
N PRO A 152 13.90 1.38 13.83
CA PRO A 152 13.92 1.68 12.40
C PRO A 152 12.53 1.49 11.78
N VAL A 153 12.17 2.40 10.87
CA VAL A 153 10.89 2.40 10.17
C VAL A 153 11.10 2.01 8.71
N ARG A 154 10.29 1.07 8.23
CA ARG A 154 10.24 0.65 6.84
C ARG A 154 8.85 0.93 6.26
N PHE A 155 8.81 1.41 5.02
CA PHE A 155 7.57 1.55 4.26
C PHE A 155 7.38 0.36 3.32
N THR A 156 6.14 -0.09 3.20
CA THR A 156 5.75 -1.17 2.28
C THR A 156 4.46 -0.76 1.58
N CYS A 157 4.46 -0.75 0.24
CA CYS A 157 3.24 -0.51 -0.52
C CYS A 157 2.37 -1.77 -0.50
N VAL A 158 1.08 -1.56 -0.32
CA VAL A 158 0.04 -2.60 -0.40
C VAL A 158 -0.92 -2.26 -1.55
N PRO A 159 -1.50 -3.29 -2.20
CA PRO A 159 -2.43 -3.09 -3.30
C PRO A 159 -3.73 -2.40 -2.89
#